data_bc20fc79a5a3dd34ee20a0e5a397ba09
#
_entry.id   bc20fc79a5a3dd34ee20a0e5a397ba09
#
_cell.length_a   1.000
_cell.length_b   1.000
_cell.length_c   1.000
_cell.angle_alpha   90.00
_cell.angle_beta   90.00
_cell.angle_gamma   90.00
#
_symmetry.space_group_name_H-M   'P 1'
#
loop_
_entity.id
_entity.type
_entity.pdbx_description
1 polymer ?
#
loop_
_entity_poly.entity_id
_entity_poly.type
_entity_poly.pdbx_seq_one_letter_code
_entity_poly.pdbx_strand_id
1 'polypeptide(L)'
;GEGTIIQPGAFVGNNVKIGNNCVIHANVSVYDNTIIRDNVIIHSNTVIGSDAYYFQKRENSYVKFLSGGRVIINSKVEIGASCSIDKGVTGDTIIGEGTKMDNQCQIGHDTVIGKHCLIGAFAAIAGVTVIEDEVVLWARVAINKDIIIGKKSVILATSAVDKTIEGNKVYMGSPVMEVRQYWKQLAAIRQLPEIIKKIKL
;
A
#
# COMPACT_ATOMS: atom_id res chain seq x y z
N GLY A 1 21.99 -7.67 -10.86
CA GLY A 1 23.16 -6.85 -10.55
C GLY A 1 24.15 -7.61 -9.68
N GLU A 2 25.30 -7.00 -9.45
CA GLU A 2 26.37 -7.57 -8.64
C GLU A 2 25.94 -7.72 -7.17
N GLY A 3 26.36 -8.80 -6.50
CA GLY A 3 26.02 -9.08 -5.09
C GLY A 3 24.55 -9.42 -4.83
N THR A 4 23.72 -9.54 -5.85
CA THR A 4 22.31 -9.89 -5.71
C THR A 4 22.14 -11.40 -5.49
N ILE A 5 21.28 -11.74 -4.52
CA ILE A 5 20.94 -13.12 -4.14
C ILE A 5 19.50 -13.41 -4.53
N ILE A 6 19.28 -14.48 -5.28
CA ILE A 6 17.94 -15.00 -5.60
C ILE A 6 17.85 -16.40 -5.00
N GLN A 7 16.93 -16.56 -4.05
CA GLN A 7 16.76 -17.82 -3.32
C GLN A 7 15.91 -18.84 -4.10
N PRO A 8 15.98 -20.13 -3.73
CA PRO A 8 15.25 -21.19 -4.42
C PRO A 8 13.74 -20.95 -4.49
N GLY A 9 13.13 -21.37 -5.59
CA GLY A 9 11.69 -21.21 -5.84
C GLY A 9 11.25 -19.81 -6.28
N ALA A 10 12.15 -18.83 -6.31
CA ALA A 10 11.81 -17.53 -6.85
C ALA A 10 11.62 -17.61 -8.38
N PHE A 11 10.54 -16.96 -8.87
CA PHE A 11 10.25 -16.80 -10.29
C PHE A 11 10.60 -15.39 -10.75
N VAL A 12 11.32 -15.26 -11.84
CA VAL A 12 11.68 -13.98 -12.46
C VAL A 12 11.23 -14.01 -13.92
N GLY A 13 10.28 -13.16 -14.25
CA GLY A 13 9.65 -13.05 -15.56
C GLY A 13 10.52 -12.40 -16.61
N ASN A 14 9.92 -12.15 -17.79
CA ASN A 14 10.63 -11.57 -18.94
C ASN A 14 10.94 -10.08 -18.72
N ASN A 15 12.09 -9.64 -19.22
CA ASN A 15 12.54 -8.23 -19.18
C ASN A 15 12.59 -7.62 -17.77
N VAL A 16 12.62 -8.43 -16.71
CA VAL A 16 12.83 -7.96 -15.34
C VAL A 16 14.26 -7.44 -15.20
N LYS A 17 14.40 -6.30 -14.54
CA LYS A 17 15.71 -5.70 -14.24
C LYS A 17 15.88 -5.66 -12.72
N ILE A 18 16.94 -6.29 -12.20
CA ILE A 18 17.28 -6.30 -10.78
C ILE A 18 18.66 -5.67 -10.61
N GLY A 19 18.73 -4.66 -9.75
CA GLY A 19 19.95 -3.92 -9.42
C GLY A 19 20.91 -4.72 -8.54
N ASN A 20 21.85 -4.01 -7.93
CA ASN A 20 22.93 -4.60 -7.14
C ASN A 20 22.52 -4.83 -5.67
N ASN A 21 23.16 -5.80 -5.01
CA ASN A 21 22.99 -6.09 -3.58
C ASN A 21 21.53 -6.31 -3.15
N CYS A 22 20.71 -6.87 -4.02
CA CYS A 22 19.32 -7.22 -3.71
C CYS A 22 19.22 -8.61 -3.09
N VAL A 23 18.19 -8.83 -2.27
CA VAL A 23 17.83 -10.16 -1.75
C VAL A 23 16.41 -10.49 -2.14
N ILE A 24 16.24 -11.46 -3.02
CA ILE A 24 14.95 -12.00 -3.43
C ILE A 24 14.78 -13.34 -2.73
N HIS A 25 13.95 -13.36 -1.69
CA HIS A 25 13.76 -14.55 -0.88
C HIS A 25 12.99 -15.66 -1.60
N ALA A 26 12.93 -16.83 -0.96
CA ALA A 26 12.31 -18.02 -1.53
C ALA A 26 10.84 -17.79 -1.93
N ASN A 27 10.44 -18.37 -3.07
CA ASN A 27 9.09 -18.33 -3.60
C ASN A 27 8.54 -16.92 -3.92
N VAL A 28 9.38 -15.91 -4.06
CA VAL A 28 8.98 -14.59 -4.58
C VAL A 28 8.70 -14.73 -6.07
N SER A 29 7.60 -14.14 -6.54
CA SER A 29 7.27 -14.06 -7.96
C SER A 29 7.39 -12.64 -8.46
N VAL A 30 8.31 -12.40 -9.39
CA VAL A 30 8.52 -11.11 -10.04
C VAL A 30 8.07 -11.24 -11.50
N TYR A 31 6.96 -10.60 -11.83
CA TYR A 31 6.37 -10.65 -13.18
C TYR A 31 7.06 -9.70 -14.16
N ASP A 32 6.75 -9.89 -15.42
CA ASP A 32 7.37 -9.26 -16.58
C ASP A 32 7.51 -7.74 -16.46
N ASN A 33 8.59 -7.21 -17.04
CA ASN A 33 8.92 -5.79 -17.13
C ASN A 33 9.12 -5.05 -15.80
N THR A 34 9.10 -5.73 -14.66
CA THR A 34 9.36 -5.14 -13.34
C THR A 34 10.79 -4.61 -13.24
N ILE A 35 10.95 -3.46 -12.61
CA ILE A 35 12.25 -2.85 -12.34
C ILE A 35 12.47 -2.79 -10.84
N ILE A 36 13.53 -3.45 -10.38
CA ILE A 36 14.00 -3.43 -9.00
C ILE A 36 15.36 -2.75 -8.99
N ARG A 37 15.51 -1.67 -8.21
CA ARG A 37 16.76 -0.93 -8.06
C ARG A 37 17.68 -1.60 -7.03
N ASP A 38 18.72 -0.91 -6.58
CA ASP A 38 19.78 -1.46 -5.72
C ASP A 38 19.34 -1.58 -4.24
N ASN A 39 19.94 -2.54 -3.54
CA ASN A 39 19.76 -2.76 -2.10
C ASN A 39 18.30 -3.01 -1.69
N VAL A 40 17.53 -3.71 -2.52
CA VAL A 40 16.14 -4.07 -2.26
C VAL A 40 16.06 -5.46 -1.63
N ILE A 41 15.20 -5.61 -0.64
CA ILE A 41 14.89 -6.91 -0.01
C ILE A 41 13.42 -7.22 -0.24
N ILE A 42 13.11 -8.40 -0.77
CA ILE A 42 11.75 -8.89 -0.95
C ILE A 42 11.61 -10.23 -0.24
N HIS A 43 10.77 -10.27 0.79
CA HIS A 43 10.57 -11.47 1.59
C HIS A 43 9.66 -12.49 0.92
N SER A 44 9.71 -13.71 1.44
CA SER A 44 9.14 -14.93 0.83
C SER A 44 7.65 -14.81 0.49
N ASN A 45 7.25 -15.50 -0.58
CA ASN A 45 5.88 -15.59 -1.07
C ASN A 45 5.26 -14.26 -1.55
N THR A 46 6.05 -13.21 -1.70
CA THR A 46 5.57 -11.91 -2.22
C THR A 46 5.48 -11.96 -3.73
N VAL A 47 4.42 -11.35 -4.26
CA VAL A 47 4.12 -11.26 -5.70
C VAL A 47 4.25 -9.83 -6.16
N ILE A 48 5.12 -9.60 -7.15
CA ILE A 48 5.37 -8.28 -7.74
C ILE A 48 4.93 -8.28 -9.19
N GLY A 49 4.02 -7.37 -9.56
CA GLY A 49 3.61 -7.17 -10.94
C GLY A 49 2.46 -8.04 -11.39
N SER A 50 1.64 -8.54 -10.46
CA SER A 50 0.37 -9.19 -10.82
C SER A 50 -0.55 -8.24 -11.61
N ASP A 51 -1.45 -8.81 -12.39
CA ASP A 51 -2.44 -8.01 -13.12
C ASP A 51 -3.37 -7.25 -12.18
N ALA A 52 -3.67 -6.00 -12.53
CA ALA A 52 -4.61 -5.17 -11.82
C ALA A 52 -6.01 -5.80 -11.70
N TYR A 53 -6.65 -5.58 -10.56
CA TYR A 53 -8.07 -5.83 -10.40
C TYR A 53 -8.87 -4.74 -11.10
N TYR A 54 -8.90 -4.79 -12.46
CA TYR A 54 -9.56 -3.81 -13.28
C TYR A 54 -10.45 -4.47 -14.34
N PHE A 55 -11.76 -4.32 -14.17
CA PHE A 55 -12.77 -4.95 -15.01
C PHE A 55 -13.79 -3.94 -15.50
N GLN A 56 -14.22 -4.10 -16.74
CA GLN A 56 -15.33 -3.34 -17.31
C GLN A 56 -16.61 -4.18 -17.24
N LYS A 57 -17.66 -3.61 -16.70
CA LYS A 57 -18.99 -4.23 -16.71
C LYS A 57 -19.54 -4.20 -18.14
N ARG A 58 -19.96 -5.34 -18.63
CA ARG A 58 -20.77 -5.54 -19.84
C ARG A 58 -22.14 -6.06 -19.41
N GLU A 59 -23.10 -6.17 -20.35
CA GLU A 59 -24.49 -6.53 -20.04
C GLU A 59 -24.60 -7.67 -18.99
N ASN A 60 -23.95 -8.80 -19.24
CA ASN A 60 -24.04 -9.98 -18.38
C ASN A 60 -22.68 -10.50 -17.87
N SER A 61 -21.63 -9.71 -17.93
CA SER A 61 -20.28 -10.17 -17.57
C SER A 61 -19.36 -9.03 -17.16
N TYR A 62 -18.22 -9.39 -16.59
CA TYR A 62 -17.07 -8.50 -16.38
C TYR A 62 -15.95 -8.91 -17.32
N VAL A 63 -15.49 -7.98 -18.12
CA VAL A 63 -14.36 -8.16 -19.03
C VAL A 63 -13.13 -7.53 -18.42
N LYS A 64 -12.05 -8.31 -18.28
CA LYS A 64 -10.77 -7.84 -17.73
C LYS A 64 -10.15 -6.81 -18.66
N PHE A 65 -9.72 -5.70 -18.10
CA PHE A 65 -8.90 -4.71 -18.80
C PHE A 65 -7.42 -5.12 -18.70
N LEU A 66 -6.71 -5.13 -19.82
CA LEU A 66 -5.31 -5.54 -19.84
C LEU A 66 -4.42 -4.48 -19.18
N SER A 67 -3.56 -4.92 -18.29
CA SER A 67 -2.60 -4.06 -17.60
C SER A 67 -1.34 -3.90 -18.46
N GLY A 68 -1.12 -2.70 -19.00
CA GLY A 68 0.01 -2.37 -19.86
C GLY A 68 1.21 -1.75 -19.14
N GLY A 69 1.05 -1.37 -17.88
CA GLY A 69 2.11 -0.80 -17.05
C GLY A 69 2.99 -1.86 -16.36
N ARG A 70 3.78 -1.43 -15.42
CA ARG A 70 4.76 -2.26 -14.69
C ARG A 70 4.87 -1.85 -13.24
N VAL A 71 5.72 -2.54 -12.47
CA VAL A 71 6.12 -2.15 -11.12
C VAL A 71 7.56 -1.61 -11.15
N ILE A 72 7.80 -0.52 -10.45
CA ILE A 72 9.13 0.04 -10.19
C ILE A 72 9.36 0.09 -8.68
N ILE A 73 10.37 -0.65 -8.21
CA ILE A 73 10.80 -0.65 -6.81
C ILE A 73 12.13 0.10 -6.74
N ASN A 74 12.14 1.25 -6.08
CA ASN A 74 13.34 2.06 -5.94
C ASN A 74 14.30 1.50 -4.89
N SER A 75 15.51 2.08 -4.81
CA SER A 75 16.59 1.57 -3.97
C SER A 75 16.25 1.56 -2.47
N LYS A 76 16.85 0.62 -1.73
CA LYS A 76 16.72 0.49 -0.27
C LYS A 76 15.30 0.19 0.24
N VAL A 77 14.40 -0.23 -0.64
CA VAL A 77 13.06 -0.69 -0.27
C VAL A 77 13.15 -2.08 0.36
N GLU A 78 12.30 -2.33 1.35
CA GLU A 78 12.11 -3.66 1.91
C GLU A 78 10.62 -3.99 1.90
N ILE A 79 10.27 -5.16 1.38
CA ILE A 79 8.88 -5.62 1.25
C ILE A 79 8.73 -6.92 2.02
N GLY A 80 7.83 -6.93 2.98
CA GLY A 80 7.49 -8.07 3.83
C GLY A 80 6.97 -9.28 3.05
N ALA A 81 6.76 -10.36 3.78
CA ALA A 81 6.30 -11.61 3.21
C ALA A 81 4.82 -11.58 2.79
N SER A 82 4.49 -12.34 1.76
CA SER A 82 3.11 -12.52 1.27
C SER A 82 2.41 -11.20 0.88
N CYS A 83 3.15 -10.20 0.45
CA CYS A 83 2.60 -8.99 -0.13
C CYS A 83 2.19 -9.22 -1.59
N SER A 84 1.25 -8.42 -2.09
CA SER A 84 0.88 -8.37 -3.50
C SER A 84 0.95 -6.93 -4.02
N ILE A 85 1.72 -6.71 -5.08
CA ILE A 85 1.88 -5.40 -5.70
C ILE A 85 1.47 -5.53 -7.16
N ASP A 86 0.34 -4.93 -7.51
CA ASP A 86 -0.20 -4.98 -8.86
C ASP A 86 0.57 -4.05 -9.79
N LYS A 87 0.79 -4.47 -11.03
CA LYS A 87 1.34 -3.58 -12.05
C LYS A 87 0.31 -2.53 -12.46
N GLY A 88 0.78 -1.40 -12.95
CA GLY A 88 -0.09 -0.34 -13.44
C GLY A 88 -0.94 -0.79 -14.64
N VAL A 89 -2.12 -0.21 -14.78
CA VAL A 89 -2.98 -0.40 -15.97
C VAL A 89 -2.49 0.47 -17.10
N THR A 90 -2.33 1.76 -16.86
CA THR A 90 -1.90 2.75 -17.85
C THR A 90 -0.59 3.44 -17.51
N GLY A 91 -0.20 3.42 -16.24
CA GLY A 91 1.04 3.97 -15.72
C GLY A 91 1.90 2.93 -15.04
N ASP A 92 2.80 3.35 -14.18
CA ASP A 92 3.63 2.47 -13.37
C ASP A 92 3.12 2.49 -11.90
N THR A 93 3.11 1.34 -11.24
CA THR A 93 3.03 1.27 -9.78
C THR A 93 4.43 1.46 -9.23
N ILE A 94 4.63 2.44 -8.35
CA ILE A 94 5.97 2.87 -7.91
C ILE A 94 6.08 2.79 -6.39
N ILE A 95 7.15 2.15 -5.91
CA ILE A 95 7.54 2.17 -4.49
C ILE A 95 8.79 3.03 -4.34
N GLY A 96 8.69 4.12 -3.59
CA GLY A 96 9.74 5.12 -3.40
C GLY A 96 10.91 4.62 -2.54
N GLU A 97 12.06 5.26 -2.74
CA GLU A 97 13.32 4.88 -2.08
C GLU A 97 13.18 4.83 -0.55
N GLY A 98 13.76 3.79 0.04
CA GLY A 98 13.85 3.62 1.50
C GLY A 98 12.54 3.23 2.19
N THR A 99 11.45 3.07 1.47
CA THR A 99 10.16 2.64 2.01
C THR A 99 10.23 1.20 2.54
N LYS A 100 9.58 0.97 3.67
CA LYS A 100 9.48 -0.33 4.33
C LYS A 100 8.02 -0.75 4.41
N MET A 101 7.76 -1.98 4.00
CA MET A 101 6.43 -2.59 4.02
C MET A 101 6.48 -3.85 4.86
N ASP A 102 5.56 -3.98 5.78
CA ASP A 102 5.35 -5.18 6.57
C ASP A 102 4.57 -6.24 5.77
N ASN A 103 4.31 -7.37 6.38
CA ASN A 103 3.75 -8.55 5.74
C ASN A 103 2.30 -8.36 5.29
N GLN A 104 1.90 -9.10 4.24
CA GLN A 104 0.52 -9.24 3.77
C GLN A 104 -0.14 -7.91 3.36
N CYS A 105 0.63 -7.00 2.78
CA CYS A 105 0.10 -5.76 2.23
C CYS A 105 -0.37 -5.97 0.78
N GLN A 106 -1.47 -5.29 0.40
CA GLN A 106 -1.96 -5.19 -0.98
C GLN A 106 -1.75 -3.78 -1.50
N ILE A 107 -1.04 -3.66 -2.62
CA ILE A 107 -0.85 -2.40 -3.34
C ILE A 107 -1.53 -2.50 -4.70
N GLY A 108 -2.56 -1.69 -4.90
CA GLY A 108 -3.31 -1.64 -6.15
C GLY A 108 -2.53 -0.96 -7.27
N HIS A 109 -3.01 -1.15 -8.48
CA HIS A 109 -2.41 -0.67 -9.73
C HIS A 109 -2.25 0.86 -9.80
N ASP A 110 -1.26 1.34 -10.54
CA ASP A 110 -0.99 2.78 -10.75
C ASP A 110 -0.79 3.58 -9.44
N THR A 111 -0.53 2.90 -8.32
CA THR A 111 -0.27 3.52 -7.03
C THR A 111 1.16 4.02 -6.95
N VAL A 112 1.35 5.23 -6.44
CA VAL A 112 2.67 5.81 -6.18
C VAL A 112 2.87 5.97 -4.68
N ILE A 113 3.81 5.21 -4.12
CA ILE A 113 4.26 5.37 -2.73
C ILE A 113 5.56 6.15 -2.73
N GLY A 114 5.61 7.23 -1.96
CA GLY A 114 6.74 8.13 -1.80
C GLY A 114 7.93 7.48 -1.08
N LYS A 115 8.91 8.31 -0.74
CA LYS A 115 10.15 7.89 -0.08
C LYS A 115 9.96 7.76 1.42
N HIS A 116 10.73 6.82 2.01
CA HIS A 116 10.84 6.66 3.46
C HIS A 116 9.49 6.45 4.17
N CYS A 117 8.52 5.84 3.50
CA CYS A 117 7.25 5.46 4.10
C CYS A 117 7.38 4.19 4.95
N LEU A 118 6.53 4.07 5.97
CA LEU A 118 6.36 2.84 6.75
C LEU A 118 4.93 2.33 6.55
N ILE A 119 4.80 1.13 6.01
CA ILE A 119 3.50 0.51 5.71
C ILE A 119 3.33 -0.73 6.59
N GLY A 120 2.45 -0.65 7.57
CA GLY A 120 2.19 -1.72 8.52
C GLY A 120 1.43 -2.90 7.91
N ALA A 121 1.48 -4.04 8.57
CA ALA A 121 0.92 -5.29 8.11
C ALA A 121 -0.58 -5.20 7.77
N PHE A 122 -0.98 -5.95 6.73
CA PHE A 122 -2.35 -5.98 6.24
C PHE A 122 -2.88 -4.63 5.71
N ALA A 123 -2.02 -3.70 5.37
CA ALA A 123 -2.46 -2.49 4.70
C ALA A 123 -3.05 -2.85 3.32
N ALA A 124 -4.23 -2.27 3.02
CA ALA A 124 -4.92 -2.45 1.74
C ALA A 124 -5.04 -1.09 1.03
N ILE A 125 -4.22 -0.87 0.01
CA ILE A 125 -4.13 0.38 -0.73
C ILE A 125 -4.74 0.15 -2.11
N ALA A 126 -5.85 0.81 -2.39
CA ALA A 126 -6.52 0.70 -3.68
C ALA A 126 -5.75 1.45 -4.78
N GLY A 127 -6.06 1.12 -6.03
CA GLY A 127 -5.34 1.67 -7.19
C GLY A 127 -5.44 3.18 -7.37
N VAL A 128 -4.49 3.73 -8.13
CA VAL A 128 -4.39 5.16 -8.48
C VAL A 128 -4.21 6.08 -7.25
N THR A 129 -3.75 5.52 -6.14
CA THR A 129 -3.52 6.26 -4.89
C THR A 129 -2.11 6.85 -4.87
N VAL A 130 -1.97 8.06 -4.38
CA VAL A 130 -0.67 8.69 -4.11
C VAL A 130 -0.44 8.76 -2.60
N ILE A 131 0.63 8.13 -2.14
CA ILE A 131 1.12 8.26 -0.77
C ILE A 131 2.39 9.08 -0.85
N GLU A 132 2.39 10.28 -0.29
CA GLU A 132 3.55 11.16 -0.33
C GLU A 132 4.66 10.68 0.62
N ASP A 133 5.80 11.38 0.63
CA ASP A 133 6.99 10.96 1.40
C ASP A 133 6.73 10.91 2.91
N GLU A 134 7.46 10.02 3.58
CA GLU A 134 7.53 9.92 5.04
C GLU A 134 6.16 9.61 5.71
N VAL A 135 5.21 9.06 4.97
CA VAL A 135 3.91 8.64 5.53
C VAL A 135 4.07 7.36 6.33
N VAL A 136 3.36 7.27 7.45
CA VAL A 136 3.28 6.08 8.29
C VAL A 136 1.84 5.55 8.30
N LEU A 137 1.66 4.35 7.79
CA LEU A 137 0.43 3.58 7.90
C LEU A 137 0.63 2.48 8.94
N TRP A 138 -0.12 2.52 10.02
CA TRP A 138 -0.12 1.41 10.96
C TRP A 138 -0.94 0.22 10.43
N ALA A 139 -0.88 -0.90 11.13
CA ALA A 139 -1.48 -2.15 10.67
C ALA A 139 -2.98 -2.04 10.34
N ARG A 140 -3.41 -2.76 9.29
CA ARG A 140 -4.80 -2.85 8.83
C ARG A 140 -5.40 -1.51 8.38
N VAL A 141 -4.61 -0.59 7.90
CA VAL A 141 -5.12 0.62 7.27
C VAL A 141 -5.65 0.28 5.89
N ALA A 142 -6.88 0.74 5.58
CA ALA A 142 -7.47 0.63 4.26
C ALA A 142 -7.54 2.02 3.61
N ILE A 143 -7.12 2.12 2.35
CA ILE A 143 -7.10 3.39 1.61
C ILE A 143 -7.91 3.21 0.32
N ASN A 144 -8.90 4.09 0.13
CA ASN A 144 -9.74 4.08 -1.06
C ASN A 144 -8.95 4.55 -2.29
N LYS A 145 -9.49 4.25 -3.47
CA LYS A 145 -8.86 4.59 -4.75
C LYS A 145 -8.81 6.09 -5.00
N ASP A 146 -7.87 6.51 -5.85
CA ASP A 146 -7.82 7.85 -6.45
C ASP A 146 -7.78 8.98 -5.41
N ILE A 147 -6.99 8.82 -4.36
CA ILE A 147 -6.82 9.82 -3.31
C ILE A 147 -5.33 10.06 -2.99
N ILE A 148 -5.06 11.17 -2.33
CA ILE A 148 -3.71 11.55 -1.91
C ILE A 148 -3.61 11.50 -0.39
N ILE A 149 -2.59 10.83 0.12
CA ILE A 149 -2.19 10.84 1.52
C ILE A 149 -1.02 11.81 1.66
N GLY A 150 -1.27 12.95 2.27
CA GLY A 150 -0.28 14.03 2.39
C GLY A 150 0.95 13.64 3.19
N LYS A 151 2.09 14.25 2.82
CA LYS A 151 3.43 14.00 3.38
C LYS A 151 3.46 14.01 4.91
N LYS A 152 4.22 13.06 5.49
CA LYS A 152 4.39 12.95 6.95
C LYS A 152 3.10 12.72 7.73
N SER A 153 2.04 12.26 7.08
CA SER A 153 0.84 11.82 7.78
C SER A 153 1.10 10.52 8.52
N VAL A 154 0.44 10.37 9.66
CA VAL A 154 0.39 9.11 10.41
C VAL A 154 -1.05 8.64 10.47
N ILE A 155 -1.34 7.48 9.92
CA ILE A 155 -2.66 6.86 9.98
C ILE A 155 -2.61 5.71 10.99
N LEU A 156 -3.41 5.81 12.06
CA LEU A 156 -3.43 4.83 13.12
C LEU A 156 -4.11 3.53 12.68
N ALA A 157 -3.79 2.44 13.36
CA ALA A 157 -4.23 1.10 12.99
C ALA A 157 -5.75 0.98 12.85
N THR A 158 -6.20 0.11 11.94
CA THR A 158 -7.60 -0.20 11.66
C THR A 158 -8.44 0.98 11.13
N SER A 159 -7.79 2.01 10.62
CA SER A 159 -8.45 3.17 10.02
C SER A 159 -8.77 2.95 8.54
N ALA A 160 -9.84 3.61 8.06
CA ALA A 160 -10.23 3.60 6.65
C ALA A 160 -10.23 5.03 6.08
N VAL A 161 -9.39 5.25 5.07
CA VAL A 161 -9.24 6.56 4.42
C VAL A 161 -10.12 6.60 3.17
N ASP A 162 -11.12 7.46 3.16
CA ASP A 162 -12.12 7.57 2.09
C ASP A 162 -11.94 8.79 1.18
N LYS A 163 -11.06 9.70 1.53
CA LYS A 163 -10.77 10.93 0.79
C LYS A 163 -9.33 11.38 0.97
N THR A 164 -8.87 12.28 0.10
CA THR A 164 -7.57 12.95 0.23
C THR A 164 -7.43 13.63 1.59
N ILE A 165 -6.28 13.44 2.23
CA ILE A 165 -5.96 14.00 3.54
C ILE A 165 -4.69 14.83 3.50
N GLU A 166 -4.64 15.87 4.34
CA GLU A 166 -3.49 16.77 4.44
C GLU A 166 -2.31 16.11 5.16
N GLY A 167 -1.11 16.55 4.84
CA GLY A 167 0.12 16.10 5.48
C GLY A 167 0.32 16.64 6.91
N ASN A 168 1.36 16.10 7.58
CA ASN A 168 1.83 16.52 8.91
C ASN A 168 0.78 16.39 10.02
N LYS A 169 -0.17 15.46 9.87
CA LYS A 169 -1.24 15.21 10.85
C LYS A 169 -1.35 13.73 11.19
N VAL A 170 -1.99 13.45 12.31
CA VAL A 170 -2.33 12.10 12.76
C VAL A 170 -3.83 11.88 12.61
N TYR A 171 -4.18 10.77 11.96
CA TYR A 171 -5.56 10.41 11.63
C TYR A 171 -5.96 9.08 12.25
N MET A 172 -7.22 8.94 12.62
CA MET A 172 -7.82 7.70 13.11
C MET A 172 -9.29 7.62 12.72
N GLY A 173 -9.80 6.41 12.59
CA GLY A 173 -11.23 6.14 12.44
C GLY A 173 -11.62 5.54 11.09
N SER A 174 -12.92 5.27 10.97
CA SER A 174 -13.56 4.78 9.75
C SER A 174 -14.91 5.48 9.59
N PRO A 175 -15.01 6.48 8.71
CA PRO A 175 -13.91 7.11 7.96
C PRO A 175 -12.92 7.85 8.86
N VAL A 176 -11.70 8.08 8.35
CA VAL A 176 -10.67 8.78 9.13
C VAL A 176 -11.02 10.23 9.39
N MET A 177 -10.60 10.70 10.56
CA MET A 177 -10.56 12.11 10.93
C MET A 177 -9.29 12.42 11.69
N GLU A 178 -8.99 13.69 11.91
CA GLU A 178 -7.87 14.07 12.75
C GLU A 178 -8.04 13.46 14.15
N VAL A 179 -6.97 12.88 14.69
CA VAL A 179 -7.02 12.06 15.93
C VAL A 179 -7.59 12.80 17.13
N ARG A 180 -7.30 14.11 17.26
CA ARG A 180 -7.88 14.91 18.35
C ARG A 180 -9.40 15.04 18.25
N GLN A 181 -9.91 15.16 17.02
CA GLN A 181 -11.36 15.20 16.77
C GLN A 181 -11.99 13.84 17.06
N TYR A 182 -11.34 12.75 16.64
CA TYR A 182 -11.78 11.38 16.94
C TYR A 182 -11.94 11.14 18.44
N TRP A 183 -10.92 11.51 19.23
CA TRP A 183 -10.99 11.35 20.70
C TRP A 183 -12.10 12.16 21.34
N LYS A 184 -12.35 13.40 20.87
CA LYS A 184 -13.47 14.23 21.34
C LYS A 184 -14.81 13.57 21.04
N GLN A 185 -15.00 13.05 19.82
CA GLN A 185 -16.24 12.34 19.46
C GLN A 185 -16.42 11.09 20.30
N LEU A 186 -15.37 10.29 20.48
CA LEU A 186 -15.46 9.07 21.28
C LEU A 186 -15.80 9.37 22.74
N ALA A 187 -15.23 10.41 23.31
CA ALA A 187 -15.56 10.86 24.68
C ALA A 187 -17.01 11.29 24.79
N ALA A 188 -17.54 12.05 23.81
CA ALA A 188 -18.94 12.45 23.79
C ALA A 188 -19.89 11.24 23.65
N ILE A 189 -19.57 10.30 22.76
CA ILE A 189 -20.34 9.06 22.61
C ILE A 189 -20.41 8.26 23.91
N ARG A 190 -19.29 8.15 24.64
CA ARG A 190 -19.26 7.45 25.94
C ARG A 190 -20.12 8.11 27.03
N GLN A 191 -20.40 9.41 26.92
CA GLN A 191 -21.26 10.14 27.85
C GLN A 191 -22.76 10.09 27.48
N LEU A 192 -23.09 9.69 26.24
CA LEU A 192 -24.47 9.65 25.76
C LEU A 192 -25.44 8.89 26.68
N PRO A 193 -25.11 7.71 27.25
CA PRO A 193 -26.04 7.01 28.13
C PRO A 193 -26.47 7.83 29.35
N GLU A 194 -25.52 8.57 29.94
CA GLU A 194 -25.80 9.42 31.11
C GLU A 194 -26.59 10.70 30.73
N ILE A 195 -26.30 11.26 29.56
CA ILE A 195 -27.02 12.42 29.02
C ILE A 195 -28.50 12.02 28.74
N ILE A 196 -28.73 10.86 28.12
CA ILE A 196 -30.06 10.37 27.79
C ILE A 196 -30.89 10.12 29.07
N LYS A 197 -30.27 9.57 30.12
CA LYS A 197 -30.96 9.41 31.42
C LYS A 197 -31.42 10.75 32.00
N LYS A 198 -30.64 11.82 31.86
CA LYS A 198 -30.99 13.16 32.37
C LYS A 198 -32.06 13.86 31.55
N ILE A 199 -32.22 13.52 30.26
CA ILE A 199 -33.26 14.12 29.39
C ILE A 199 -34.60 13.43 29.53
N LYS A 200 -34.65 12.16 29.98
CA LYS A 200 -35.91 11.41 30.16
C LYS A 200 -36.60 11.67 31.50
N LEU A 201 -36.15 12.63 32.26
CA LEU A 201 -36.78 13.16 33.44
C LEU A 201 -37.50 14.45 33.11
#